data_146072580e8d831de45d9bb390350d2d
#
_entry.id   146072580e8d831de45d9bb390350d2d
#
_cell.length_a   1.000
_cell.length_b   1.000
_cell.length_c   1.000
_cell.angle_alpha   90.00
_cell.angle_beta   90.00
_cell.angle_gamma   90.00
#
_symmetry.space_group_name_H-M   'P 1'
#
loop_
_entity.id
_entity.type
_entity.pdbx_description
1 polymer ?
#
loop_
_entity_poly.entity_id
_entity_poly.type
_entity_poly.pdbx_seq_one_letter_code
_entity_poly.pdbx_strand_id
1 'polypeptide(L)'
;MDINLELYKVFYYVATTLSFSEASRQLFISQSAVSQSIKTLEKKLNHPLFIRSTKKVLLTPEGELLLQHVKPALQLLDEGESLLSGDNLLKGQLRIAASDTICRYFLIDYLQKFHQTYPDVRIKVTNSTSIGCAELLEKDQADLIVCNCPNSRLGNHFQTRVLKEFHDVFVANTDYFPVHTVQTELQELLNYPILMLSPKSTTSEYLREAFTAHNLKLLPEVELNSNDLLLDLARIGLGIACVPDYMLKENDQLTPLMLKEPLPGRQLVLAQHDSLTVSQAAERFIEMFTSI
;
A
#
# COMPACT_ATOMS: atom_id res chain seq x y z
N MET A 1 -36.23 -5.49 7.57
CA MET A 1 -35.61 -4.25 7.03
C MET A 1 -36.64 -3.53 6.18
N ASP A 2 -37.04 -2.30 6.55
CA ASP A 2 -38.03 -1.53 5.77
C ASP A 2 -37.44 -0.71 4.61
N ILE A 3 -36.14 -0.78 4.45
CA ILE A 3 -35.40 -0.06 3.40
C ILE A 3 -35.00 -1.05 2.32
N ASN A 4 -35.36 -0.73 1.06
CA ASN A 4 -35.00 -1.56 -0.08
C ASN A 4 -33.48 -1.58 -0.28
N LEU A 5 -32.91 -2.76 -0.51
CA LEU A 5 -31.48 -2.98 -0.74
C LEU A 5 -30.94 -2.16 -1.93
N GLU A 6 -31.76 -1.93 -2.94
CA GLU A 6 -31.40 -1.11 -4.11
C GLU A 6 -31.01 0.33 -3.75
N LEU A 7 -31.58 0.90 -2.68
CA LEU A 7 -31.19 2.23 -2.20
C LEU A 7 -29.78 2.23 -1.61
N TYR A 8 -29.39 1.16 -0.93
CA TYR A 8 -28.03 1.00 -0.42
C TYR A 8 -27.02 0.76 -1.55
N LYS A 9 -27.42 0.03 -2.58
CA LYS A 9 -26.59 -0.15 -3.79
C LYS A 9 -26.34 1.19 -4.49
N VAL A 10 -27.36 2.00 -4.71
CA VAL A 10 -27.21 3.35 -5.28
C VAL A 10 -26.32 4.22 -4.38
N PHE A 11 -26.52 4.17 -3.07
CA PHE A 11 -25.67 4.89 -2.11
C PHE A 11 -24.20 4.48 -2.24
N TYR A 12 -23.90 3.19 -2.29
CA TYR A 12 -22.53 2.66 -2.44
C TYR A 12 -21.85 3.23 -3.70
N TYR A 13 -22.52 3.21 -4.85
CA TYR A 13 -21.94 3.74 -6.08
C TYR A 13 -21.69 5.25 -6.02
N VAL A 14 -22.55 6.03 -5.42
CA VAL A 14 -22.32 7.48 -5.23
C VAL A 14 -21.22 7.73 -4.23
N ALA A 15 -21.15 6.96 -3.15
CA ALA A 15 -20.15 7.09 -2.10
C ALA A 15 -18.72 6.77 -2.59
N THR A 16 -18.57 5.74 -3.42
CA THR A 16 -17.28 5.31 -3.95
C THR A 16 -16.77 6.18 -5.09
N THR A 17 -17.68 6.74 -5.91
CA THR A 17 -17.31 7.62 -7.04
C THR A 17 -17.28 9.09 -6.68
N LEU A 18 -17.91 9.49 -5.57
CA LEU A 18 -18.20 10.88 -5.17
C LEU A 18 -18.79 11.71 -6.31
N SER A 19 -19.57 11.05 -7.17
CA SER A 19 -20.18 11.63 -8.37
C SER A 19 -21.53 10.98 -8.72
N PHE A 20 -22.59 11.76 -8.69
CA PHE A 20 -23.92 11.31 -9.09
C PHE A 20 -23.98 10.91 -10.57
N SER A 21 -23.25 11.62 -11.43
CA SER A 21 -23.19 11.31 -12.87
C SER A 21 -22.42 10.03 -13.15
N GLU A 22 -21.30 9.78 -12.43
CA GLU A 22 -20.54 8.56 -12.60
C GLU A 22 -21.30 7.34 -12.08
N ALA A 23 -21.92 7.47 -10.89
CA ALA A 23 -22.77 6.42 -10.34
C ALA A 23 -23.95 6.09 -11.28
N SER A 24 -24.56 7.10 -11.92
CA SER A 24 -25.66 6.87 -12.89
C SER A 24 -25.21 6.07 -14.10
N ARG A 25 -23.99 6.31 -14.62
CA ARG A 25 -23.40 5.53 -15.72
C ARG A 25 -23.15 4.09 -15.32
N GLN A 26 -22.56 3.86 -14.13
CA GLN A 26 -22.26 2.52 -13.64
C GLN A 26 -23.50 1.69 -13.35
N LEU A 27 -24.58 2.35 -12.89
CA LEU A 27 -25.87 1.71 -12.58
C LEU A 27 -26.81 1.61 -13.79
N PHE A 28 -26.45 2.18 -14.94
CA PHE A 28 -27.31 2.25 -16.14
C PHE A 28 -28.69 2.88 -15.89
N ILE A 29 -28.76 3.88 -15.01
CA ILE A 29 -29.99 4.65 -14.68
C ILE A 29 -29.72 6.15 -14.86
N SER A 30 -30.82 6.96 -14.87
CA SER A 30 -30.67 8.40 -14.99
C SER A 30 -30.07 9.01 -13.70
N GLN A 31 -29.34 10.12 -13.85
CA GLN A 31 -28.81 10.87 -12.70
C GLN A 31 -29.92 11.37 -11.77
N SER A 32 -31.10 11.71 -12.32
CA SER A 32 -32.28 12.08 -11.54
C SER A 32 -32.76 10.93 -10.66
N ALA A 33 -32.76 9.68 -11.19
CA ALA A 33 -33.13 8.49 -10.43
C ALA A 33 -32.12 8.25 -9.28
N VAL A 34 -30.82 8.36 -9.55
CA VAL A 34 -29.78 8.28 -8.50
C VAL A 34 -30.04 9.32 -7.41
N SER A 35 -30.27 10.59 -7.79
CA SER A 35 -30.52 11.66 -6.82
C SER A 35 -31.79 11.42 -5.99
N GLN A 36 -32.84 10.88 -6.60
CA GLN A 36 -34.10 10.56 -5.91
C GLN A 36 -33.88 9.37 -4.94
N SER A 37 -33.14 8.34 -5.34
CA SER A 37 -32.83 7.20 -4.49
C SER A 37 -32.04 7.62 -3.24
N ILE A 38 -31.02 8.47 -3.39
CA ILE A 38 -30.28 9.02 -2.25
C ILE A 38 -31.17 9.83 -1.32
N LYS A 39 -32.00 10.76 -1.86
CA LYS A 39 -32.94 11.52 -1.04
C LYS A 39 -33.91 10.61 -0.28
N THR A 40 -34.37 9.54 -0.90
CA THR A 40 -35.27 8.57 -0.28
C THR A 40 -34.57 7.82 0.85
N LEU A 41 -33.30 7.41 0.65
CA LEU A 41 -32.51 6.77 1.67
C LEU A 41 -32.24 7.71 2.86
N GLU A 42 -31.77 8.94 2.60
CA GLU A 42 -31.55 9.98 3.61
C GLU A 42 -32.80 10.27 4.43
N LYS A 43 -33.95 10.35 3.77
CA LYS A 43 -35.24 10.53 4.45
C LYS A 43 -35.63 9.36 5.34
N LYS A 44 -35.42 8.11 4.87
CA LYS A 44 -35.74 6.90 5.65
C LYS A 44 -34.80 6.70 6.83
N LEU A 45 -33.54 7.09 6.71
CA LEU A 45 -32.53 7.04 7.78
C LEU A 45 -32.60 8.26 8.71
N ASN A 46 -33.31 9.33 8.29
CA ASN A 46 -33.37 10.63 8.96
C ASN A 46 -31.98 11.27 9.17
N HIS A 47 -31.04 11.00 8.27
CA HIS A 47 -29.71 11.56 8.27
C HIS A 47 -29.27 11.94 6.85
N PRO A 48 -28.65 13.12 6.65
CA PRO A 48 -27.98 13.41 5.39
C PRO A 48 -26.71 12.55 5.28
N LEU A 49 -26.50 11.94 4.12
CA LEU A 49 -25.34 11.07 3.86
C LEU A 49 -24.30 11.77 3.01
N PHE A 50 -24.68 12.84 2.29
CA PHE A 50 -23.79 13.59 1.43
C PHE A 50 -23.87 15.09 1.68
N ILE A 51 -22.71 15.74 1.67
CA ILE A 51 -22.56 17.19 1.56
C ILE A 51 -22.46 17.51 0.08
N ARG A 52 -23.42 18.27 -0.44
CA ARG A 52 -23.50 18.67 -1.86
C ARG A 52 -23.08 20.13 -1.98
N SER A 53 -21.99 20.38 -2.66
CA SER A 53 -21.63 21.73 -3.11
C SER A 53 -21.61 21.79 -4.63
N THR A 54 -21.61 22.99 -5.20
CA THR A 54 -21.55 23.20 -6.67
C THR A 54 -20.28 22.62 -7.30
N LYS A 55 -19.26 22.31 -6.52
CA LYS A 55 -17.95 21.83 -7.00
C LYS A 55 -17.58 20.44 -6.54
N LYS A 56 -18.17 19.92 -5.45
CA LYS A 56 -17.77 18.62 -4.86
C LYS A 56 -18.93 17.93 -4.17
N VAL A 57 -18.95 16.60 -4.23
CA VAL A 57 -19.74 15.71 -3.41
C VAL A 57 -18.81 15.09 -2.37
N LEU A 58 -19.16 15.16 -1.10
CA LEU A 58 -18.42 14.56 0.01
C LEU A 58 -19.40 13.74 0.86
N LEU A 59 -18.90 12.73 1.56
CA LEU A 59 -19.69 12.03 2.57
C LEU A 59 -19.80 12.87 3.84
N THR A 60 -20.91 12.71 4.56
CA THR A 60 -21.05 13.13 5.96
C THR A 60 -20.43 12.06 6.87
N PRO A 61 -20.17 12.33 8.16
CA PRO A 61 -19.76 11.30 9.11
C PRO A 61 -20.74 10.11 9.15
N GLU A 62 -22.04 10.36 9.04
CA GLU A 62 -23.08 9.33 8.96
C GLU A 62 -22.99 8.55 7.65
N GLY A 63 -22.64 9.23 6.54
CA GLY A 63 -22.39 8.60 5.24
C GLY A 63 -21.16 7.70 5.27
N GLU A 64 -20.08 8.12 5.92
CA GLU A 64 -18.88 7.30 6.10
C GLU A 64 -19.19 6.06 6.96
N LEU A 65 -19.87 6.24 8.08
CA LEU A 65 -20.30 5.14 8.93
C LEU A 65 -21.18 4.15 8.16
N LEU A 66 -22.16 4.63 7.40
CA LEU A 66 -23.03 3.76 6.60
C LEU A 66 -22.24 3.00 5.53
N LEU A 67 -21.27 3.66 4.88
CA LEU A 67 -20.45 3.02 3.84
C LEU A 67 -19.64 1.86 4.38
N GLN A 68 -19.09 1.97 5.59
CA GLN A 68 -18.35 0.89 6.26
C GLN A 68 -19.18 -0.39 6.44
N HIS A 69 -20.51 -0.26 6.53
CA HIS A 69 -21.42 -1.41 6.67
C HIS A 69 -22.03 -1.86 5.35
N VAL A 70 -22.37 -0.94 4.46
CA VAL A 70 -23.03 -1.25 3.18
C VAL A 70 -22.07 -1.95 2.22
N LYS A 71 -20.82 -1.53 2.18
CA LYS A 71 -19.82 -2.12 1.28
C LYS A 71 -19.62 -3.62 1.52
N PRO A 72 -19.30 -4.09 2.74
CA PRO A 72 -19.13 -5.52 2.98
C PRO A 72 -20.44 -6.30 2.81
N ALA A 73 -21.60 -5.71 3.10
CA ALA A 73 -22.88 -6.38 2.89
C ALA A 73 -23.14 -6.66 1.41
N LEU A 74 -22.88 -5.70 0.51
CA LEU A 74 -23.00 -5.90 -0.94
C LEU A 74 -21.99 -6.91 -1.46
N GLN A 75 -20.76 -6.90 -0.96
CA GLN A 75 -19.75 -7.89 -1.31
C GLN A 75 -20.17 -9.31 -0.95
N LEU A 76 -20.71 -9.52 0.26
CA LEU A 76 -21.22 -10.83 0.68
C LEU A 76 -22.38 -11.34 -0.19
N LEU A 77 -23.24 -10.45 -0.67
CA LEU A 77 -24.31 -10.81 -1.59
C LEU A 77 -23.76 -11.24 -2.96
N ASP A 78 -22.84 -10.46 -3.53
CA ASP A 78 -22.17 -10.79 -4.80
C ASP A 78 -21.41 -12.13 -4.71
N GLU A 79 -20.75 -12.40 -3.57
CA GLU A 79 -20.08 -13.67 -3.29
C GLU A 79 -21.09 -14.84 -3.26
N GLY A 80 -22.21 -14.67 -2.56
CA GLY A 80 -23.25 -15.69 -2.49
C GLY A 80 -23.84 -16.01 -3.85
N GLU A 81 -24.10 -15.01 -4.68
CA GLU A 81 -24.56 -15.20 -6.06
C GLU A 81 -23.53 -15.93 -6.93
N SER A 82 -22.24 -15.60 -6.79
CA SER A 82 -21.13 -16.24 -7.49
C SER A 82 -20.98 -17.72 -7.13
N LEU A 83 -21.14 -18.08 -5.85
CA LEU A 83 -21.10 -19.46 -5.38
C LEU A 83 -22.27 -20.31 -5.95
N LEU A 84 -23.44 -19.71 -6.12
CA LEU A 84 -24.63 -20.40 -6.65
C LEU A 84 -24.57 -20.58 -8.17
N SER A 85 -23.90 -19.69 -8.90
CA SER A 85 -23.80 -19.77 -10.35
C SER A 85 -22.91 -20.92 -10.86
N GLY A 86 -22.22 -21.63 -9.96
CA GLY A 86 -21.35 -22.77 -10.33
C GLY A 86 -20.11 -22.36 -11.13
N ASP A 87 -19.96 -21.09 -11.42
CA ASP A 87 -18.76 -20.49 -11.96
C ASP A 87 -17.72 -20.43 -10.83
N ASN A 88 -16.86 -21.44 -10.77
CA ASN A 88 -15.67 -21.45 -9.88
C ASN A 88 -14.65 -20.34 -10.25
N LEU A 89 -15.06 -19.36 -11.03
CA LEU A 89 -14.24 -18.27 -11.50
C LEU A 89 -14.39 -17.12 -10.50
N LEU A 90 -13.38 -16.97 -9.65
CA LEU A 90 -13.25 -15.80 -8.80
C LEU A 90 -13.28 -14.55 -9.68
N LYS A 91 -14.26 -13.67 -9.43
CA LYS A 91 -14.44 -12.40 -10.15
C LYS A 91 -14.30 -11.22 -9.16
N GLY A 92 -14.23 -10.03 -9.68
CA GLY A 92 -14.16 -8.82 -8.86
C GLY A 92 -12.83 -8.10 -8.97
N GLN A 93 -12.45 -7.40 -7.91
CA GLN A 93 -11.24 -6.57 -7.90
C GLN A 93 -10.42 -6.84 -6.64
N LEU A 94 -9.10 -6.98 -6.84
CA LEU A 94 -8.09 -6.99 -5.79
C LEU A 94 -7.38 -5.63 -5.79
N ARG A 95 -7.48 -4.86 -4.70
CA ARG A 95 -6.83 -3.56 -4.54
C ARG A 95 -5.65 -3.69 -3.58
N ILE A 96 -4.44 -3.55 -4.10
CA ILE A 96 -3.19 -3.63 -3.33
C ILE A 96 -2.52 -2.27 -3.34
N ALA A 97 -1.96 -1.83 -2.20
CA ALA A 97 -1.02 -0.72 -2.18
C ALA A 97 0.35 -1.18 -1.68
N ALA A 98 1.40 -0.80 -2.40
CA ALA A 98 2.78 -1.09 -2.05
C ALA A 98 3.73 -0.08 -2.72
N SER A 99 4.96 0.03 -2.21
CA SER A 99 5.99 0.84 -2.89
C SER A 99 6.46 0.17 -4.19
N ASP A 100 7.07 0.97 -5.08
CA ASP A 100 7.64 0.47 -6.32
C ASP A 100 8.65 -0.66 -6.08
N THR A 101 9.55 -0.46 -5.14
CA THR A 101 10.53 -1.47 -4.71
C THR A 101 9.87 -2.77 -4.28
N ILE A 102 8.85 -2.70 -3.42
CA ILE A 102 8.14 -3.90 -2.93
C ILE A 102 7.40 -4.59 -4.08
N CYS A 103 6.77 -3.82 -4.97
CA CYS A 103 6.09 -4.37 -6.14
C CYS A 103 7.08 -5.13 -7.03
N ARG A 104 8.22 -4.52 -7.35
CA ARG A 104 9.21 -5.02 -8.29
C ARG A 104 10.01 -6.22 -7.76
N TYR A 105 10.44 -6.17 -6.51
CA TYR A 105 11.41 -7.13 -5.94
C TYR A 105 10.76 -8.20 -5.05
N PHE A 106 9.47 -8.04 -4.73
CA PHE A 106 8.77 -9.00 -3.89
C PHE A 106 7.41 -9.44 -4.45
N LEU A 107 6.52 -8.51 -4.80
CA LEU A 107 5.14 -8.85 -5.16
C LEU A 107 4.95 -9.40 -6.57
N ILE A 108 5.86 -9.12 -7.51
CA ILE A 108 5.67 -9.44 -8.93
C ILE A 108 5.36 -10.94 -9.16
N ASP A 109 6.06 -11.83 -8.47
CA ASP A 109 5.88 -13.28 -8.63
C ASP A 109 4.52 -13.75 -8.06
N TYR A 110 4.08 -13.15 -6.96
CA TYR A 110 2.75 -13.41 -6.37
C TYR A 110 1.63 -12.89 -7.26
N LEU A 111 1.80 -11.69 -7.81
CA LEU A 111 0.85 -11.10 -8.76
C LEU A 111 0.73 -11.95 -10.04
N GLN A 112 1.85 -12.46 -10.54
CA GLN A 112 1.86 -13.35 -11.71
C GLN A 112 1.09 -14.65 -11.42
N LYS A 113 1.41 -15.32 -10.31
CA LYS A 113 0.71 -16.56 -9.91
C LYS A 113 -0.79 -16.32 -9.70
N PHE A 114 -1.14 -15.21 -9.03
CA PHE A 114 -2.52 -14.86 -8.77
C PHE A 114 -3.28 -14.61 -10.07
N HIS A 115 -2.72 -13.85 -11.00
CA HIS A 115 -3.34 -13.58 -12.29
C HIS A 115 -3.51 -14.84 -13.15
N GLN A 116 -2.53 -15.77 -13.10
CA GLN A 116 -2.64 -17.06 -13.78
C GLN A 116 -3.74 -17.95 -13.18
N THR A 117 -3.91 -17.92 -11.87
CA THR A 117 -4.91 -18.72 -11.15
C THR A 117 -6.32 -18.11 -11.25
N TYR A 118 -6.42 -16.79 -11.26
CA TYR A 118 -7.67 -16.02 -11.24
C TYR A 118 -7.68 -14.94 -12.32
N PRO A 119 -7.73 -15.31 -13.61
CA PRO A 119 -7.59 -14.38 -14.74
C PRO A 119 -8.72 -13.34 -14.83
N ASP A 120 -9.89 -13.65 -14.28
CA ASP A 120 -11.07 -12.77 -14.30
C ASP A 120 -11.07 -11.74 -13.15
N VAL A 121 -10.11 -11.83 -12.23
CA VAL A 121 -9.96 -10.83 -11.16
C VAL A 121 -9.17 -9.64 -11.67
N ARG A 122 -9.76 -8.45 -11.58
CA ARG A 122 -9.07 -7.19 -11.89
C ARG A 122 -8.09 -6.83 -10.77
N ILE A 123 -6.81 -6.85 -11.06
CA ILE A 123 -5.79 -6.40 -10.11
C ILE A 123 -5.58 -4.88 -10.26
N LYS A 124 -5.72 -4.14 -9.16
CA LYS A 124 -5.39 -2.73 -9.07
C LYS A 124 -4.25 -2.55 -8.06
N VAL A 125 -3.07 -2.19 -8.54
CA VAL A 125 -1.93 -1.83 -7.70
C VAL A 125 -1.84 -0.31 -7.61
N THR A 126 -1.81 0.22 -6.39
CA THR A 126 -1.58 1.65 -6.13
C THR A 126 -0.17 1.80 -5.55
N ASN A 127 0.67 2.54 -6.26
CA ASN A 127 2.05 2.78 -5.82
C ASN A 127 2.09 3.97 -4.85
N SER A 128 2.69 3.77 -3.67
CA SER A 128 2.92 4.81 -2.67
C SER A 128 4.07 4.41 -1.73
N THR A 129 4.55 5.34 -0.89
CA THR A 129 5.47 4.99 0.19
C THR A 129 4.79 4.07 1.21
N SER A 130 5.56 3.32 2.01
CA SER A 130 4.98 2.47 3.07
C SER A 130 4.07 3.26 4.02
N ILE A 131 4.39 4.52 4.31
CA ILE A 131 3.54 5.44 5.08
C ILE A 131 2.26 5.75 4.31
N GLY A 132 2.37 6.13 3.04
CA GLY A 132 1.21 6.42 2.19
C GLY A 132 0.33 5.20 1.93
N CYS A 133 0.90 3.99 1.89
CA CYS A 133 0.12 2.75 1.78
C CYS A 133 -0.78 2.55 3.02
N ALA A 134 -0.26 2.80 4.23
CA ALA A 134 -1.06 2.74 5.45
C ALA A 134 -2.22 3.76 5.42
N GLU A 135 -1.97 4.98 4.92
CA GLU A 135 -3.04 5.98 4.74
C GLU A 135 -4.11 5.55 3.70
N LEU A 136 -3.69 4.84 2.63
CA LEU A 136 -4.63 4.29 1.65
C LEU A 136 -5.49 3.18 2.25
N LEU A 137 -4.90 2.32 3.10
CA LEU A 137 -5.62 1.28 3.81
C LEU A 137 -6.63 1.89 4.79
N GLU A 138 -6.22 2.88 5.59
CA GLU A 138 -7.08 3.59 6.55
C GLU A 138 -8.28 4.25 5.87
N LYS A 139 -8.11 4.75 4.64
CA LYS A 139 -9.19 5.35 3.82
C LYS A 139 -9.99 4.34 3.00
N ASP A 140 -9.80 3.05 3.22
CA ASP A 140 -10.45 1.98 2.44
C ASP A 140 -10.23 2.08 0.92
N GLN A 141 -9.08 2.62 0.50
CA GLN A 141 -8.67 2.73 -0.90
C GLN A 141 -7.83 1.53 -1.38
N ALA A 142 -7.44 0.66 -0.45
CA ALA A 142 -6.80 -0.63 -0.69
C ALA A 142 -7.49 -1.70 0.17
N ASP A 143 -7.52 -2.95 -0.30
CA ASP A 143 -8.01 -4.11 0.46
C ASP A 143 -6.92 -4.62 1.40
N LEU A 144 -5.69 -4.57 0.91
CA LEU A 144 -4.49 -4.91 1.66
C LEU A 144 -3.31 -4.06 1.20
N ILE A 145 -2.31 -3.97 2.05
CA ILE A 145 -1.04 -3.33 1.72
C ILE A 145 0.13 -4.26 2.02
N VAL A 146 1.23 -4.09 1.28
CA VAL A 146 2.52 -4.65 1.65
C VAL A 146 3.49 -3.50 1.87
N CYS A 147 4.05 -3.42 3.07
CA CYS A 147 4.85 -2.28 3.47
C CYS A 147 6.00 -2.68 4.41
N ASN A 148 6.98 -1.80 4.53
CA ASN A 148 8.10 -1.97 5.44
C ASN A 148 7.71 -1.55 6.86
N CYS A 149 8.15 -2.35 7.85
CA CYS A 149 8.07 -2.07 9.28
C CYS A 149 9.49 -1.91 9.88
N PRO A 150 9.64 -1.04 10.91
CA PRO A 150 8.59 -0.28 11.58
C PRO A 150 7.92 0.75 10.67
N ASN A 151 6.63 1.00 10.92
CA ASN A 151 5.83 2.01 10.21
C ASN A 151 4.90 2.69 11.22
N SER A 152 5.15 3.96 11.48
CA SER A 152 4.45 4.77 12.47
C SER A 152 2.94 4.93 12.24
N ARG A 153 2.47 4.64 11.01
CA ARG A 153 1.05 4.71 10.63
C ARG A 153 0.29 3.40 10.78
N LEU A 154 0.97 2.28 11.02
CA LEU A 154 0.30 1.00 11.30
C LEU A 154 -0.11 0.95 12.77
N GLY A 155 -1.36 1.35 13.04
CA GLY A 155 -1.97 1.25 14.38
C GLY A 155 -2.51 -0.15 14.69
N ASN A 156 -2.99 -0.34 15.94
CA ASN A 156 -3.51 -1.62 16.44
C ASN A 156 -4.83 -2.08 15.79
N HIS A 157 -5.43 -1.27 14.94
CA HIS A 157 -6.66 -1.57 14.19
C HIS A 157 -6.40 -2.26 12.85
N PHE A 158 -5.13 -2.58 12.58
CA PHE A 158 -4.74 -3.37 11.42
C PHE A 158 -4.22 -4.74 11.86
N GLN A 159 -4.71 -5.78 11.21
CA GLN A 159 -4.07 -7.09 11.28
C GLN A 159 -2.81 -7.06 10.42
N THR A 160 -1.68 -7.42 11.02
CA THR A 160 -0.41 -7.48 10.32
C THR A 160 0.15 -8.89 10.33
N ARG A 161 0.82 -9.25 9.23
CA ARG A 161 1.52 -10.52 9.08
C ARG A 161 2.88 -10.28 8.47
N VAL A 162 3.92 -10.81 9.12
CA VAL A 162 5.29 -10.77 8.58
C VAL A 162 5.39 -11.69 7.37
N LEU A 163 5.89 -11.14 6.26
CA LEU A 163 6.12 -11.86 5.01
C LEU A 163 7.59 -12.20 4.80
N LYS A 164 8.49 -11.29 5.18
CA LYS A 164 9.92 -11.43 4.99
C LYS A 164 10.67 -10.55 5.98
N GLU A 165 11.81 -11.03 6.46
CA GLU A 165 12.82 -10.21 7.14
C GLU A 165 13.86 -9.75 6.13
N PHE A 166 14.40 -8.54 6.32
CA PHE A 166 15.43 -7.97 5.47
C PHE A 166 16.29 -6.97 6.25
N HIS A 167 17.43 -6.57 5.66
CA HIS A 167 18.28 -5.53 6.20
C HIS A 167 18.45 -4.40 5.19
N ASP A 168 18.45 -3.16 5.67
CA ASP A 168 18.94 -2.06 4.85
C ASP A 168 20.47 -2.09 4.87
N VAL A 169 21.07 -2.04 3.71
CA VAL A 169 22.53 -2.11 3.52
C VAL A 169 23.01 -0.88 2.75
N PHE A 170 24.16 -0.39 3.14
CA PHE A 170 24.85 0.65 2.39
C PHE A 170 25.62 0.02 1.23
N VAL A 171 25.53 0.62 0.05
CA VAL A 171 26.21 0.18 -1.16
C VAL A 171 26.96 1.32 -1.82
N ALA A 172 28.11 1.04 -2.38
CA ALA A 172 28.92 2.00 -3.12
C ALA A 172 29.59 1.34 -4.33
N ASN A 173 29.90 2.14 -5.33
CA ASN A 173 30.79 1.74 -6.38
C ASN A 173 32.25 1.98 -5.93
N THR A 174 33.01 0.91 -5.75
CA THR A 174 34.39 0.93 -5.22
C THR A 174 35.40 1.60 -6.16
N ASP A 175 35.07 1.78 -7.44
CA ASP A 175 35.91 2.51 -8.36
C ASP A 175 35.98 4.00 -8.04
N TYR A 176 34.94 4.57 -7.41
CA TYR A 176 34.86 5.96 -7.01
C TYR A 176 35.12 6.18 -5.52
N PHE A 177 34.73 5.22 -4.69
CA PHE A 177 34.89 5.32 -3.26
C PHE A 177 35.76 4.15 -2.77
N PRO A 178 36.99 4.41 -2.31
CA PRO A 178 37.87 3.41 -1.74
C PRO A 178 37.37 2.98 -0.36
N VAL A 179 36.13 2.52 -0.30
CA VAL A 179 35.52 2.02 0.93
C VAL A 179 36.15 0.63 1.14
N HIS A 180 36.92 0.51 2.19
CA HIS A 180 37.59 -0.75 2.48
C HIS A 180 36.53 -1.83 2.73
N THR A 181 36.76 -3.02 2.21
CA THR A 181 35.99 -4.24 2.49
C THR A 181 36.09 -4.70 3.95
N VAL A 182 36.77 -3.94 4.81
CA VAL A 182 36.89 -4.11 6.24
C VAL A 182 35.77 -3.38 6.94
N GLN A 183 35.29 -3.94 8.03
CA GLN A 183 34.19 -3.41 8.85
C GLN A 183 34.28 -1.90 9.07
N THR A 184 33.31 -1.17 8.50
CA THR A 184 33.22 0.29 8.53
C THR A 184 32.37 0.72 9.73
N GLU A 185 32.77 1.72 10.47
CA GLU A 185 31.93 2.31 11.52
C GLU A 185 30.86 3.23 10.89
N LEU A 186 29.72 3.30 11.52
CA LEU A 186 28.60 4.13 11.04
C LEU A 186 29.00 5.62 10.88
N GLN A 187 29.88 6.10 11.74
CA GLN A 187 30.43 7.45 11.68
C GLN A 187 31.30 7.69 10.44
N GLU A 188 32.01 6.68 9.97
CA GLU A 188 32.90 6.81 8.79
C GLU A 188 32.11 7.01 7.50
N LEU A 189 30.88 6.52 7.44
CA LEU A 189 29.98 6.75 6.29
C LEU A 189 29.70 8.24 6.07
N LEU A 190 29.71 9.05 7.14
CA LEU A 190 29.45 10.49 7.06
C LEU A 190 30.58 11.27 6.36
N ASN A 191 31.70 10.65 6.07
CA ASN A 191 32.78 11.23 5.25
C ASN A 191 32.48 11.17 3.74
N TYR A 192 31.41 10.52 3.34
CA TYR A 192 31.01 10.32 1.95
C TYR A 192 29.63 10.91 1.67
N PRO A 193 29.34 11.33 0.45
CA PRO A 193 27.99 11.73 0.06
C PRO A 193 27.00 10.59 0.28
N ILE A 194 25.96 10.80 1.08
CA ILE A 194 24.91 9.81 1.34
C ILE A 194 23.69 10.10 0.46
N LEU A 195 23.23 9.07 -0.24
CA LEU A 195 22.02 9.09 -1.07
C LEU A 195 20.89 8.39 -0.32
N MET A 196 19.76 9.05 -0.11
CA MET A 196 18.65 8.53 0.70
C MET A 196 17.30 8.69 0.02
N LEU A 197 16.34 7.94 0.48
CA LEU A 197 14.94 8.22 0.21
C LEU A 197 14.49 9.50 0.92
N SER A 198 13.44 10.13 0.38
CA SER A 198 12.85 11.34 0.96
C SER A 198 12.40 11.13 2.42
N PRO A 199 12.31 12.18 3.23
CA PRO A 199 11.97 12.10 4.66
C PRO A 199 10.62 11.44 4.96
N LYS A 200 9.72 11.37 3.97
CA LYS A 200 8.39 10.73 4.08
C LYS A 200 8.42 9.22 3.80
N SER A 201 9.56 8.56 3.95
CA SER A 201 9.69 7.11 3.81
C SER A 201 10.05 6.47 5.15
N THR A 202 9.55 5.26 5.40
CA THR A 202 9.89 4.48 6.60
C THR A 202 11.39 4.17 6.66
N THR A 203 12.08 4.06 5.53
CA THR A 203 13.54 3.85 5.49
C THR A 203 14.29 5.08 5.98
N SER A 204 13.87 6.28 5.56
CA SER A 204 14.52 7.51 6.03
C SER A 204 14.26 7.77 7.51
N GLU A 205 13.04 7.50 8.01
CA GLU A 205 12.75 7.56 9.43
C GLU A 205 13.67 6.61 10.20
N TYR A 206 13.69 5.35 9.81
CA TYR A 206 14.51 4.30 10.42
C TYR A 206 16.02 4.65 10.44
N LEU A 207 16.58 5.11 9.32
CA LEU A 207 17.99 5.47 9.25
C LEU A 207 18.33 6.68 10.15
N ARG A 208 17.47 7.70 10.15
CA ARG A 208 17.66 8.86 11.02
C ARG A 208 17.64 8.47 12.50
N GLU A 209 16.74 7.55 12.89
CA GLU A 209 16.69 7.00 14.24
C GLU A 209 17.96 6.22 14.57
N ALA A 210 18.44 5.35 13.67
CA ALA A 210 19.66 4.56 13.86
C ALA A 210 20.89 5.46 14.04
N PHE A 211 21.05 6.50 13.23
CA PHE A 211 22.16 7.44 13.39
C PHE A 211 22.03 8.27 14.67
N THR A 212 20.83 8.71 15.01
CA THR A 212 20.56 9.48 16.24
C THR A 212 20.87 8.67 17.49
N ALA A 213 20.58 7.37 17.50
CA ALA A 213 20.93 6.46 18.61
C ALA A 213 22.44 6.40 18.87
N HIS A 214 23.27 6.65 17.85
CA HIS A 214 24.73 6.74 17.95
C HIS A 214 25.24 8.18 18.15
N ASN A 215 24.34 9.16 18.44
CA ASN A 215 24.65 10.59 18.51
C ASN A 215 25.23 11.16 17.21
N LEU A 216 24.90 10.57 16.07
CA LEU A 216 25.31 11.02 14.75
C LEU A 216 24.16 11.75 14.05
N LYS A 217 24.49 12.78 13.27
CA LYS A 217 23.52 13.52 12.44
C LYS A 217 23.68 13.09 10.98
N LEU A 218 22.67 12.40 10.45
CA LEU A 218 22.63 11.99 9.05
C LEU A 218 22.12 13.15 8.18
N LEU A 219 22.98 13.66 7.31
CA LEU A 219 22.66 14.71 6.33
C LEU A 219 22.89 14.14 4.94
N PRO A 220 21.83 13.80 4.21
CA PRO A 220 21.98 13.29 2.85
C PRO A 220 22.37 14.39 1.87
N GLU A 221 23.20 14.03 0.88
CA GLU A 221 23.53 14.89 -0.26
C GLU A 221 22.41 14.90 -1.30
N VAL A 222 21.74 13.75 -1.48
CA VAL A 222 20.61 13.60 -2.40
C VAL A 222 19.45 12.91 -1.70
N GLU A 223 18.25 13.47 -1.84
CA GLU A 223 17.00 12.86 -1.38
C GLU A 223 16.04 12.69 -2.56
N LEU A 224 15.53 11.47 -2.76
CA LEU A 224 14.60 11.14 -3.84
C LEU A 224 13.61 10.03 -3.46
N ASN A 225 12.71 9.63 -4.34
CA ASN A 225 11.61 8.69 -4.01
C ASN A 225 11.75 7.31 -4.66
N SER A 226 12.89 6.97 -5.24
CA SER A 226 13.10 5.70 -5.94
C SER A 226 14.41 5.03 -5.49
N ASN A 227 14.32 3.83 -4.94
CA ASN A 227 15.49 3.04 -4.60
C ASN A 227 16.30 2.61 -5.85
N ASP A 228 15.62 2.32 -6.97
CA ASP A 228 16.32 2.00 -8.23
C ASP A 228 17.19 3.17 -8.70
N LEU A 229 16.66 4.40 -8.61
CA LEU A 229 17.43 5.58 -8.94
C LEU A 229 18.56 5.84 -7.94
N LEU A 230 18.39 5.52 -6.65
CA LEU A 230 19.51 5.57 -5.69
C LEU A 230 20.63 4.63 -6.10
N LEU A 231 20.31 3.40 -6.52
CA LEU A 231 21.31 2.45 -7.02
C LEU A 231 22.01 2.96 -8.29
N ASP A 232 21.26 3.53 -9.24
CA ASP A 232 21.83 4.09 -10.45
C ASP A 232 22.79 5.25 -10.17
N LEU A 233 22.42 6.14 -9.25
CA LEU A 233 23.28 7.24 -8.83
C LEU A 233 24.53 6.75 -8.06
N ALA A 234 24.39 5.70 -7.26
CA ALA A 234 25.54 5.09 -6.61
C ALA A 234 26.49 4.41 -7.61
N ARG A 235 25.97 3.77 -8.67
CA ARG A 235 26.80 3.17 -9.74
C ARG A 235 27.69 4.17 -10.46
N ILE A 236 27.19 5.37 -10.71
CA ILE A 236 27.96 6.44 -11.35
C ILE A 236 28.89 7.20 -10.38
N GLY A 237 28.95 6.76 -9.11
CA GLY A 237 29.84 7.36 -8.12
C GLY A 237 29.36 8.66 -7.51
N LEU A 238 28.04 8.95 -7.54
CA LEU A 238 27.51 10.17 -6.92
C LEU A 238 27.54 10.12 -5.39
N GLY A 239 27.48 8.91 -4.80
CA GLY A 239 27.51 8.71 -3.36
C GLY A 239 27.25 7.27 -2.96
N ILE A 240 27.09 7.06 -1.65
CA ILE A 240 26.75 5.79 -1.02
C ILE A 240 25.22 5.74 -0.85
N ALA A 241 24.57 4.72 -1.38
CA ALA A 241 23.13 4.52 -1.24
C ALA A 241 22.82 3.52 -0.13
N CYS A 242 21.71 3.74 0.59
CA CYS A 242 21.17 2.75 1.53
C CYS A 242 19.87 2.18 0.97
N VAL A 243 19.85 0.85 0.77
CA VAL A 243 18.74 0.13 0.12
C VAL A 243 18.49 -1.22 0.80
N PRO A 244 17.29 -1.80 0.68
CA PRO A 244 17.03 -3.17 1.12
C PRO A 244 17.95 -4.19 0.43
N ASP A 245 18.47 -5.14 1.18
CA ASP A 245 19.41 -6.19 0.73
C ASP A 245 18.85 -7.03 -0.43
N TYR A 246 17.54 -7.27 -0.45
CA TYR A 246 16.87 -8.06 -1.49
C TYR A 246 16.82 -7.36 -2.87
N MET A 247 17.26 -6.12 -2.96
CA MET A 247 17.38 -5.40 -4.24
C MET A 247 18.71 -5.68 -4.94
N LEU A 248 19.71 -6.17 -4.21
CA LEU A 248 21.04 -6.38 -4.75
C LEU A 248 21.06 -7.62 -5.65
N LYS A 249 21.71 -7.48 -6.79
CA LYS A 249 21.91 -8.56 -7.76
C LYS A 249 23.35 -9.00 -7.73
N GLU A 250 23.59 -10.28 -8.00
CA GLU A 250 24.93 -10.79 -8.24
C GLU A 250 25.55 -10.06 -9.45
N ASN A 251 26.84 -9.74 -9.35
CA ASN A 251 27.60 -9.01 -10.38
C ASN A 251 27.15 -7.55 -10.65
N ASP A 252 26.54 -6.90 -9.67
CA ASP A 252 26.33 -5.46 -9.71
C ASP A 252 27.69 -4.73 -9.50
N GLN A 253 27.84 -3.54 -10.12
CA GLN A 253 29.00 -2.67 -9.88
C GLN A 253 29.00 -2.06 -8.47
N LEU A 254 28.01 -2.41 -7.66
CA LEU A 254 27.84 -1.94 -6.29
C LEU A 254 28.29 -3.01 -5.30
N THR A 255 29.13 -2.60 -4.38
CA THR A 255 29.60 -3.44 -3.28
C THR A 255 28.89 -3.07 -1.99
N PRO A 256 28.26 -4.04 -1.30
CA PRO A 256 27.71 -3.81 0.04
C PRO A 256 28.83 -3.49 1.02
N LEU A 257 28.64 -2.45 1.83
CA LEU A 257 29.57 -2.06 2.87
C LEU A 257 29.28 -2.85 4.14
N MET A 258 30.27 -3.53 4.65
CA MET A 258 30.14 -4.27 5.91
C MET A 258 30.29 -3.32 7.09
N LEU A 259 29.20 -3.07 7.80
CA LEU A 259 29.24 -2.29 9.04
C LEU A 259 29.78 -3.14 10.18
N LYS A 260 30.57 -2.53 11.08
CA LYS A 260 31.06 -3.15 12.31
C LYS A 260 29.87 -3.53 13.24
N GLU A 261 28.88 -2.66 13.32
CA GLU A 261 27.59 -2.92 13.94
C GLU A 261 26.53 -2.89 12.85
N PRO A 262 25.99 -4.07 12.44
CA PRO A 262 24.94 -4.11 11.43
C PRO A 262 23.71 -3.34 11.86
N LEU A 263 23.04 -2.69 10.91
CA LEU A 263 21.74 -2.08 11.17
C LEU A 263 20.75 -3.17 11.62
N PRO A 264 19.86 -2.86 12.58
CA PRO A 264 18.82 -3.81 12.99
C PRO A 264 17.99 -4.32 11.80
N GLY A 265 17.57 -5.58 11.86
CA GLY A 265 16.69 -6.15 10.86
C GLY A 265 15.35 -5.45 10.81
N ARG A 266 14.75 -5.40 9.62
CA ARG A 266 13.42 -4.87 9.38
C ARG A 266 12.52 -5.94 8.79
N GLN A 267 11.23 -5.67 8.74
CA GLN A 267 10.24 -6.61 8.27
C GLN A 267 9.40 -6.03 7.13
N LEU A 268 9.15 -6.85 6.14
CA LEU A 268 8.11 -6.65 5.15
C LEU A 268 6.84 -7.29 5.68
N VAL A 269 5.80 -6.51 5.82
CA VAL A 269 4.52 -6.98 6.37
C VAL A 269 3.38 -6.78 5.39
N LEU A 270 2.44 -7.72 5.39
CA LEU A 270 1.11 -7.54 4.86
C LEU A 270 0.24 -6.97 5.97
N ALA A 271 -0.55 -5.95 5.65
CA ALA A 271 -1.53 -5.40 6.58
C ALA A 271 -2.90 -5.26 5.91
N GLN A 272 -3.95 -5.52 6.70
CA GLN A 272 -5.36 -5.37 6.33
C GLN A 272 -6.16 -4.81 7.52
N HIS A 273 -7.37 -4.32 7.27
CA HIS A 273 -8.26 -3.92 8.36
C HIS A 273 -8.69 -5.10 9.22
N ASP A 274 -8.68 -4.93 10.54
CA ASP A 274 -9.10 -5.95 11.50
C ASP A 274 -10.63 -6.16 11.51
N SER A 275 -11.37 -5.08 11.27
CA SER A 275 -12.84 -5.05 11.43
C SER A 275 -13.63 -5.16 10.12
N LEU A 276 -12.97 -5.11 8.96
CA LEU A 276 -13.61 -5.19 7.66
C LEU A 276 -13.43 -6.59 7.06
N THR A 277 -14.52 -7.17 6.55
CA THR A 277 -14.41 -8.34 5.68
C THR A 277 -13.66 -7.94 4.43
N VAL A 278 -12.51 -8.56 4.21
CA VAL A 278 -11.77 -8.41 2.95
C VAL A 278 -12.53 -9.10 1.82
N SER A 279 -12.36 -8.60 0.59
CA SER A 279 -12.97 -9.27 -0.57
C SER A 279 -12.42 -10.69 -0.75
N GLN A 280 -13.19 -11.58 -1.33
CA GLN A 280 -12.75 -12.95 -1.62
C GLN A 280 -11.46 -12.96 -2.45
N ALA A 281 -11.30 -12.00 -3.38
CA ALA A 281 -10.06 -11.83 -4.13
C ALA A 281 -8.86 -11.50 -3.23
N ALA A 282 -9.06 -10.66 -2.20
CA ALA A 282 -8.01 -10.33 -1.24
C ALA A 282 -7.69 -11.51 -0.33
N GLU A 283 -8.69 -12.27 0.14
CA GLU A 283 -8.48 -13.49 0.93
C GLU A 283 -7.64 -14.52 0.15
N ARG A 284 -8.00 -14.81 -1.11
CA ARG A 284 -7.25 -15.73 -1.96
C ARG A 284 -5.82 -15.26 -2.22
N PHE A 285 -5.61 -13.95 -2.33
CA PHE A 285 -4.27 -13.42 -2.48
C PHE A 285 -3.45 -13.56 -1.19
N ILE A 286 -4.06 -13.32 -0.02
CA ILE A 286 -3.42 -13.49 1.30
C ILE A 286 -3.04 -14.96 1.55
N GLU A 287 -3.88 -15.91 1.15
CA GLU A 287 -3.61 -17.34 1.25
C GLU A 287 -2.33 -17.76 0.52
N MET A 288 -1.95 -17.07 -0.56
CA MET A 288 -0.72 -17.37 -1.31
C MET A 288 0.56 -17.18 -0.50
N PHE A 289 0.52 -16.36 0.54
CA PHE A 289 1.64 -16.17 1.48
C PHE A 289 1.66 -17.19 2.63
N THR A 290 0.65 -18.07 2.71
CA THR A 290 0.55 -19.09 3.79
C THR A 290 1.23 -20.39 3.40
N SER A 291 1.57 -20.57 2.13
CA SER A 291 2.10 -21.83 1.58
C SER A 291 3.63 -21.88 1.51
N ILE A 292 4.31 -21.05 2.35
CA ILE A 292 5.78 -21.01 2.43
C ILE A 292 6.23 -21.54 3.79
#